data_855d8b8feeb2df58b1a44421d5cb296d
#
_entry.id   855d8b8feeb2df58b1a44421d5cb296d
#
_cell.length_a   1.000
_cell.length_b   1.000
_cell.length_c   1.000
_cell.angle_alpha   90.00
_cell.angle_beta   90.00
_cell.angle_gamma   90.00
#
_symmetry.space_group_name_H-M   'P 1'
#
loop_
_entity.id
_entity.type
_entity.pdbx_description
1 polymer ?
#
loop_
_entity_poly.entity_id
_entity_poly.type
_entity_poly.pdbx_seq_one_letter_code
_entity_poly.pdbx_strand_id
1 'polypeptide(L)'
;MTLDDLAAAMNAGPIIGIKESEREWFHHTHLLERFRDKLAIMMGPCHFILPGIALGAKGFISTGPEFIGRDAGRLVEIGGAKPGPEFATLHYKLTVIYQLLMGTGTWPAAFKAALNLIGQPAGVPRDPVMPLTGDALEKLRRALGEIGVATVRAAA
;
A
#
# COMPACT_ATOMS: atom_id res chain seq x y z
N MET A 1 12.58 -12.41 -7.04
CA MET A 1 13.48 -13.13 -6.09
C MET A 1 12.68 -14.30 -5.52
N THR A 2 13.22 -15.52 -5.62
CA THR A 2 12.59 -16.69 -5.03
C THR A 2 12.82 -16.74 -3.52
N LEU A 3 12.07 -17.58 -2.80
CA LEU A 3 12.29 -17.78 -1.36
C LEU A 3 13.64 -18.46 -1.07
N ASP A 4 14.16 -19.23 -2.02
CA ASP A 4 15.48 -19.86 -1.89
C ASP A 4 16.62 -18.86 -2.14
N ASP A 5 16.43 -17.89 -3.06
CA ASP A 5 17.36 -16.77 -3.22
C ASP A 5 17.43 -15.93 -1.94
N LEU A 6 16.30 -15.69 -1.28
CA LEU A 6 16.26 -14.98 0.00
C LEU A 6 16.99 -15.77 1.09
N ALA A 7 16.76 -17.08 1.17
CA ALA A 7 17.48 -17.93 2.12
C ALA A 7 19.00 -17.93 1.88
N ALA A 8 19.42 -17.98 0.62
CA ALA A 8 20.83 -17.90 0.25
C ALA A 8 21.44 -16.55 0.61
N ALA A 9 20.71 -15.45 0.35
CA ALA A 9 21.17 -14.10 0.72
C ALA A 9 21.31 -13.93 2.24
N MET A 10 20.39 -14.49 3.04
CA MET A 10 20.49 -14.48 4.51
C MET A 10 21.69 -15.26 5.02
N ASN A 11 22.09 -16.32 4.33
CA ASN A 11 23.30 -17.09 4.69
C ASN A 11 24.58 -16.34 4.31
N ALA A 12 24.52 -15.46 3.31
CA ALA A 12 25.65 -14.69 2.83
C ALA A 12 25.92 -13.40 3.61
N GLY A 13 24.95 -12.89 4.37
CA GLY A 13 25.10 -11.64 5.10
C GLY A 13 23.96 -11.32 6.08
N PRO A 14 24.12 -10.29 6.90
CA PRO A 14 23.17 -9.93 7.96
C PRO A 14 21.93 -9.21 7.41
N ILE A 15 20.96 -9.96 6.89
CA ILE A 15 19.66 -9.42 6.48
C ILE A 15 18.69 -9.54 7.65
N ILE A 16 18.20 -8.40 8.15
CA ILE A 16 17.29 -8.32 9.30
C ILE A 16 15.81 -8.13 8.90
N GLY A 17 15.54 -7.77 7.66
CA GLY A 17 14.19 -7.56 7.18
C GLY A 17 14.11 -7.42 5.67
N ILE A 18 12.89 -7.48 5.18
CA ILE A 18 12.55 -7.34 3.76
C ILE A 18 11.24 -6.58 3.59
N LYS A 19 11.17 -5.69 2.60
CA LYS A 19 9.91 -5.22 2.04
C LYS A 19 9.55 -6.07 0.84
N GLU A 20 8.35 -6.66 0.85
CA GLU A 20 7.87 -7.48 -0.26
C GLU A 20 6.70 -6.81 -0.96
N SER A 21 6.82 -6.66 -2.29
CA SER A 21 5.82 -5.98 -3.13
C SER A 21 5.24 -6.87 -4.23
N GLU A 22 5.49 -8.18 -4.20
CA GLU A 22 4.85 -9.13 -5.09
C GLU A 22 3.32 -9.02 -4.99
N ARG A 23 2.61 -9.20 -6.10
CA ARG A 23 1.14 -9.07 -6.15
C ARG A 23 0.42 -10.38 -5.89
N GLU A 24 1.16 -11.49 -5.90
CA GLU A 24 0.61 -12.82 -5.65
C GLU A 24 0.56 -13.13 -4.16
N TRP A 25 -0.65 -13.31 -3.63
CA TRP A 25 -0.85 -13.58 -2.21
C TRP A 25 -0.21 -14.89 -1.75
N PHE A 26 -0.15 -15.91 -2.61
CA PHE A 26 0.52 -17.17 -2.31
C PHE A 26 1.99 -16.96 -1.96
N HIS A 27 2.70 -16.10 -2.71
CA HIS A 27 4.09 -15.76 -2.42
C HIS A 27 4.23 -15.16 -1.01
N HIS A 28 3.37 -14.21 -0.63
CA HIS A 28 3.37 -13.61 0.71
C HIS A 28 3.10 -14.63 1.81
N THR A 29 2.15 -15.55 1.59
CA THR A 29 1.83 -16.60 2.56
C THR A 29 3.04 -17.50 2.82
N HIS A 30 3.69 -17.99 1.78
CA HIS A 30 4.89 -18.82 1.91
C HIS A 30 6.09 -18.06 2.47
N LEU A 31 6.25 -16.77 2.12
CA LEU A 31 7.28 -15.92 2.70
C LEU A 31 7.10 -15.79 4.22
N LEU A 32 5.88 -15.49 4.67
CA LEU A 32 5.55 -15.35 6.09
C LEU A 32 5.72 -16.67 6.82
N GLU A 33 5.20 -17.77 6.28
CA GLU A 33 5.35 -19.11 6.87
C GLU A 33 6.83 -19.46 7.12
N ARG A 34 7.69 -19.19 6.14
CA ARG A 34 9.11 -19.63 6.19
C ARG A 34 10.02 -18.68 6.99
N PHE A 35 9.70 -17.36 7.02
CA PHE A 35 10.68 -16.36 7.47
C PHE A 35 10.18 -15.37 8.54
N ARG A 36 8.90 -15.33 8.92
CA ARG A 36 8.36 -14.34 9.89
C ARG A 36 9.06 -14.31 11.25
N ASP A 37 9.63 -15.45 11.66
CA ASP A 37 10.36 -15.59 12.92
C ASP A 37 11.87 -15.28 12.79
N LYS A 38 12.33 -15.08 11.55
CA LYS A 38 13.73 -14.82 11.21
C LYS A 38 13.99 -13.43 10.66
N LEU A 39 12.97 -12.82 10.04
CA LEU A 39 13.05 -11.52 9.36
C LEU A 39 11.89 -10.60 9.77
N ALA A 40 12.16 -9.30 9.81
CA ALA A 40 11.11 -8.30 9.81
C ALA A 40 10.53 -8.17 8.38
N ILE A 41 9.37 -8.80 8.13
CA ILE A 41 8.70 -8.74 6.84
C ILE A 41 7.76 -7.54 6.83
N MET A 42 7.95 -6.63 5.85
CA MET A 42 7.13 -5.43 5.63
C MET A 42 6.28 -5.61 4.38
N MET A 43 4.97 -5.48 4.53
CA MET A 43 4.02 -5.61 3.43
C MET A 43 4.12 -4.41 2.48
N GLY A 44 4.28 -4.66 1.18
CA GLY A 44 4.33 -3.64 0.13
C GLY A 44 2.95 -3.24 -0.40
N PRO A 45 2.14 -4.16 -0.95
CA PRO A 45 0.81 -3.83 -1.43
C PRO A 45 -0.15 -3.49 -0.28
N CYS A 46 -0.83 -2.33 -0.34
CA CYS A 46 -1.61 -1.86 0.81
C CYS A 46 -2.80 -2.77 1.17
N HIS A 47 -3.38 -3.45 0.21
CA HIS A 47 -4.45 -4.42 0.46
C HIS A 47 -3.95 -5.71 1.14
N PHE A 48 -2.63 -5.92 1.23
CA PHE A 48 -2.03 -7.03 1.97
C PHE A 48 -1.57 -6.65 3.38
N ILE A 49 -1.65 -5.37 3.78
CA ILE A 49 -1.15 -4.91 5.09
C ILE A 49 -1.82 -5.69 6.22
N LEU A 50 -3.14 -5.60 6.34
CA LEU A 50 -3.86 -6.20 7.46
C LEU A 50 -3.75 -7.74 7.48
N PRO A 51 -4.04 -8.47 6.39
CA PRO A 51 -3.89 -9.92 6.40
C PRO A 51 -2.43 -10.37 6.59
N GLY A 52 -1.46 -9.63 6.06
CA GLY A 52 -0.05 -9.93 6.27
C GLY A 52 0.38 -9.78 7.73
N ILE A 53 -0.06 -8.71 8.41
CA ILE A 53 0.22 -8.51 9.84
C ILE A 53 -0.46 -9.60 10.68
N ALA A 54 -1.70 -9.97 10.37
CA ALA A 54 -2.40 -11.07 11.02
C ALA A 54 -1.66 -12.41 10.90
N LEU A 55 -0.88 -12.60 9.83
CA LEU A 55 -0.03 -13.78 9.60
C LEU A 55 1.42 -13.62 10.11
N GLY A 56 1.76 -12.49 10.72
CA GLY A 56 3.06 -12.30 11.38
C GLY A 56 4.02 -11.32 10.71
N ALA A 57 3.60 -10.58 9.68
CA ALA A 57 4.36 -9.43 9.19
C ALA A 57 4.52 -8.39 10.31
N LYS A 58 5.65 -7.68 10.32
CA LYS A 58 5.98 -6.72 11.38
C LYS A 58 5.44 -5.31 11.11
N GLY A 59 5.01 -5.05 9.88
CA GLY A 59 4.50 -3.76 9.47
C GLY A 59 4.38 -3.65 7.96
N PHE A 60 4.49 -2.43 7.45
CA PHE A 60 4.37 -2.16 6.02
C PHE A 60 5.28 -1.01 5.57
N ILE A 61 5.69 -1.06 4.32
CA ILE A 61 6.27 0.04 3.55
C ILE A 61 5.45 0.11 2.27
N SER A 62 4.37 0.86 2.30
CA SER A 62 3.30 0.80 1.30
C SER A 62 2.85 2.18 0.87
N THR A 63 2.07 2.22 -0.17
CA THR A 63 1.31 3.37 -0.66
C THR A 63 -0.17 3.01 -0.59
N GLY A 64 -0.99 3.96 -0.08
CA GLY A 64 -2.42 3.75 0.18
C GLY A 64 -2.85 4.15 1.58
N PRO A 65 -2.08 3.85 2.63
CA PRO A 65 -2.41 4.29 3.99
C PRO A 65 -2.58 5.80 4.14
N GLU A 66 -1.94 6.60 3.32
CA GLU A 66 -2.06 8.07 3.28
C GLU A 66 -3.50 8.53 3.05
N PHE A 67 -4.34 7.69 2.45
CA PHE A 67 -5.73 8.01 2.08
C PHE A 67 -6.76 7.58 3.13
N ILE A 68 -6.34 6.92 4.21
CA ILE A 68 -7.24 6.51 5.32
C ILE A 68 -7.06 7.37 6.58
N GLY A 69 -6.26 8.44 6.50
CA GLY A 69 -6.11 9.41 7.58
C GLY A 69 -5.50 8.82 8.85
N ARG A 70 -6.11 9.10 10.00
CA ARG A 70 -5.59 8.68 11.31
C ARG A 70 -5.52 7.16 11.50
N ASP A 71 -6.34 6.40 10.79
CA ASP A 71 -6.34 4.94 10.86
C ASP A 71 -5.05 4.33 10.33
N ALA A 72 -4.28 5.06 9.50
CA ALA A 72 -2.97 4.61 9.03
C ALA A 72 -1.99 4.27 10.17
N GLY A 73 -2.00 5.07 11.24
CA GLY A 73 -1.15 4.84 12.42
C GLY A 73 -1.54 3.61 13.25
N ARG A 74 -2.76 3.11 13.07
CA ARG A 74 -3.33 1.98 13.84
C ARG A 74 -3.30 0.65 13.09
N LEU A 75 -2.86 0.64 11.82
CA LEU A 75 -2.92 -0.57 10.98
C LEU A 75 -2.16 -1.76 11.58
N VAL A 76 -1.03 -1.53 12.25
CA VAL A 76 -0.25 -2.60 12.88
C VAL A 76 -1.00 -3.18 14.09
N GLU A 77 -1.59 -2.32 14.91
CA GLU A 77 -2.42 -2.72 16.05
C GLU A 77 -3.65 -3.52 15.59
N ILE A 78 -4.39 -2.99 14.62
CA ILE A 78 -5.61 -3.61 14.09
C ILE A 78 -5.31 -4.95 13.41
N GLY A 79 -4.21 -5.02 12.63
CA GLY A 79 -3.78 -6.26 11.97
C GLY A 79 -3.29 -7.33 12.93
N GLY A 80 -2.69 -6.93 14.07
CA GLY A 80 -2.23 -7.83 15.12
C GLY A 80 -3.32 -8.28 16.09
N ALA A 81 -4.46 -7.59 16.11
CA ALA A 81 -5.61 -7.95 16.95
C ALA A 81 -6.43 -9.10 16.33
N LYS A 82 -7.37 -9.64 17.11
CA LYS A 82 -8.35 -10.58 16.56
C LYS A 82 -9.18 -9.88 15.47
N PRO A 83 -9.26 -10.43 14.24
CA PRO A 83 -10.03 -9.84 13.17
C PRO A 83 -11.50 -9.58 13.55
N GLY A 84 -11.96 -8.36 13.31
CA GLY A 84 -13.31 -7.89 13.62
C GLY A 84 -13.82 -6.93 12.52
N PRO A 85 -14.97 -6.25 12.75
CA PRO A 85 -15.58 -5.37 11.75
C PRO A 85 -14.64 -4.23 11.29
N GLU A 86 -13.84 -3.67 12.19
CA GLU A 86 -12.87 -2.62 11.85
C GLU A 86 -11.79 -3.13 10.89
N PHE A 87 -11.25 -4.33 11.16
CA PHE A 87 -10.29 -5.00 10.26
C PHE A 87 -10.87 -5.15 8.85
N ALA A 88 -12.09 -5.69 8.74
CA ALA A 88 -12.73 -5.90 7.44
C ALA A 88 -12.96 -4.57 6.71
N THR A 89 -13.46 -3.55 7.39
CA THR A 89 -13.73 -2.23 6.82
C THR A 89 -12.46 -1.58 6.26
N LEU A 90 -11.38 -1.58 7.03
CA LEU A 90 -10.11 -0.99 6.58
C LEU A 90 -9.45 -1.82 5.48
N HIS A 91 -9.51 -3.15 5.56
CA HIS A 91 -9.01 -4.02 4.51
C HIS A 91 -9.70 -3.76 3.17
N TYR A 92 -11.03 -3.69 3.14
CA TYR A 92 -11.77 -3.38 1.93
C TYR A 92 -11.48 -1.97 1.41
N LYS A 93 -11.39 -0.98 2.30
CA LYS A 93 -11.02 0.39 1.91
C LYS A 93 -9.64 0.46 1.26
N LEU A 94 -8.63 -0.17 1.85
CA LEU A 94 -7.28 -0.25 1.28
C LEU A 94 -7.26 -0.99 -0.06
N THR A 95 -8.07 -2.04 -0.21
CA THR A 95 -8.20 -2.79 -1.47
C THR A 95 -8.75 -1.90 -2.59
N VAL A 96 -9.81 -1.15 -2.33
CA VAL A 96 -10.41 -0.25 -3.32
C VAL A 96 -9.45 0.89 -3.68
N ILE A 97 -8.77 1.48 -2.69
CA ILE A 97 -7.73 2.50 -2.92
C ILE A 97 -6.62 1.95 -3.83
N TYR A 98 -6.12 0.75 -3.54
CA TYR A 98 -5.07 0.14 -4.36
C TYR A 98 -5.53 -0.07 -5.80
N GLN A 99 -6.72 -0.64 -6.00
CA GLN A 99 -7.29 -0.86 -7.33
C GLN A 99 -7.46 0.46 -8.10
N LEU A 100 -8.00 1.49 -7.44
CA LEU A 100 -8.18 2.80 -8.04
C LEU A 100 -6.86 3.40 -8.50
N LEU A 101 -5.85 3.43 -7.63
CA LEU A 101 -4.57 4.07 -7.93
C LEU A 101 -3.73 3.30 -8.94
N MET A 102 -3.79 1.97 -8.92
CA MET A 102 -3.08 1.12 -9.87
C MET A 102 -3.79 1.00 -11.22
N GLY A 103 -5.11 1.22 -11.25
CA GLY A 103 -5.92 1.22 -12.47
C GLY A 103 -6.04 2.58 -13.15
N THR A 104 -5.50 3.66 -12.58
CA THR A 104 -5.62 5.02 -13.11
C THR A 104 -4.28 5.52 -13.64
N GLY A 105 -4.19 5.71 -14.96
CA GLY A 105 -2.97 6.24 -15.59
C GLY A 105 -1.74 5.35 -15.37
N THR A 106 -0.56 5.98 -15.35
CA THR A 106 0.72 5.31 -15.18
C THR A 106 1.27 5.52 -13.78
N TRP A 107 1.87 4.50 -13.18
CA TRP A 107 2.62 4.64 -11.94
C TRP A 107 3.87 5.54 -12.17
N PRO A 108 4.16 6.56 -11.32
CA PRO A 108 3.43 6.98 -10.11
C PRO A 108 2.47 8.17 -10.32
N ALA A 109 2.04 8.47 -11.54
CA ALA A 109 1.26 9.68 -11.85
C ALA A 109 -0.06 9.76 -11.07
N ALA A 110 -0.85 8.69 -11.06
CA ALA A 110 -2.11 8.64 -10.30
C ALA A 110 -1.90 8.85 -8.80
N PHE A 111 -0.82 8.28 -8.27
CA PHE A 111 -0.45 8.39 -6.86
C PHE A 111 -0.13 9.83 -6.46
N LYS A 112 0.73 10.50 -7.25
CA LYS A 112 1.08 11.91 -7.03
C LYS A 112 -0.14 12.82 -7.17
N ALA A 113 -0.97 12.57 -8.19
CA ALA A 113 -2.22 13.29 -8.38
C ALA A 113 -3.17 13.12 -7.18
N ALA A 114 -3.36 11.90 -6.69
CA ALA A 114 -4.19 11.62 -5.53
C ALA A 114 -3.68 12.31 -4.26
N LEU A 115 -2.37 12.29 -4.00
CA LEU A 115 -1.76 13.02 -2.87
C LEU A 115 -1.99 14.53 -2.98
N ASN A 116 -1.79 15.12 -4.15
CA ASN A 116 -2.09 16.54 -4.37
C ASN A 116 -3.58 16.85 -4.14
N LEU A 117 -4.48 15.94 -4.56
CA LEU A 117 -5.92 16.09 -4.36
C LEU A 117 -6.34 16.06 -2.88
N ILE A 118 -5.60 15.38 -2.01
CA ILE A 118 -5.86 15.39 -0.56
C ILE A 118 -5.06 16.48 0.18
N GLY A 119 -4.39 17.38 -0.55
CA GLY A 119 -3.65 18.51 0.01
C GLY A 119 -2.23 18.18 0.45
N GLN A 120 -1.70 17.00 0.11
CA GLN A 120 -0.31 16.65 0.36
C GLN A 120 0.55 16.98 -0.87
N PRO A 121 1.58 17.84 -0.74
CA PRO A 121 2.36 18.31 -1.87
C PRO A 121 3.29 17.21 -2.42
N ALA A 122 2.79 16.46 -3.41
CA ALA A 122 3.55 15.39 -4.06
C ALA A 122 4.24 15.83 -5.36
N GLY A 123 3.92 17.03 -5.87
CA GLY A 123 4.44 17.51 -7.15
C GLY A 123 3.94 16.70 -8.35
N VAL A 124 4.74 16.70 -9.42
CA VAL A 124 4.47 15.93 -10.65
C VAL A 124 5.49 14.80 -10.81
N PRO A 125 5.18 13.75 -11.59
CA PRO A 125 6.17 12.74 -11.92
C PRO A 125 7.30 13.33 -12.76
N ARG A 126 8.47 12.68 -12.77
CA ARG A 126 9.57 13.01 -13.69
C ARG A 126 9.33 12.33 -15.03
N ASP A 127 9.86 12.96 -16.11
CA ASP A 127 9.89 12.34 -17.41
C ASP A 127 10.53 10.93 -17.38
N PRO A 128 10.02 10.00 -18.17
CA PRO A 128 9.02 10.11 -19.24
C PRO A 128 7.56 9.90 -18.76
N VAL A 129 7.28 9.85 -17.46
CA VAL A 129 5.93 9.62 -16.92
C VAL A 129 5.11 10.90 -17.00
N MET A 130 4.05 10.88 -17.81
CA MET A 130 3.15 12.03 -17.95
C MET A 130 2.28 12.22 -16.70
N PRO A 131 2.09 13.46 -16.22
CA PRO A 131 1.17 13.75 -15.13
C PRO A 131 -0.28 13.46 -15.52
N LEU A 132 -1.10 13.15 -14.54
CA LEU A 132 -2.53 13.01 -14.72
C LEU A 132 -3.18 14.39 -14.78
N THR A 133 -3.93 14.67 -15.86
CA THR A 133 -4.56 15.98 -16.10
C THR A 133 -5.97 15.83 -16.67
N GLY A 134 -6.70 16.96 -16.78
CA GLY A 134 -8.00 17.02 -17.44
C GLY A 134 -9.02 16.02 -16.86
N ASP A 135 -9.77 15.36 -17.75
CA ASP A 135 -10.85 14.43 -17.40
C ASP A 135 -10.37 13.26 -16.54
N ALA A 136 -9.14 12.79 -16.75
CA ALA A 136 -8.58 11.70 -15.97
C ALA A 136 -8.36 12.11 -14.50
N LEU A 137 -7.90 13.34 -14.26
CA LEU A 137 -7.74 13.91 -12.91
C LEU A 137 -9.09 14.08 -12.23
N GLU A 138 -10.12 14.58 -12.95
CA GLU A 138 -11.45 14.75 -12.39
C GLU A 138 -12.17 13.41 -12.12
N LYS A 139 -11.95 12.40 -12.93
CA LYS A 139 -12.40 11.03 -12.64
C LYS A 139 -11.76 10.48 -11.37
N LEU A 140 -10.45 10.69 -11.19
CA LEU A 140 -9.75 10.29 -9.96
C LEU A 140 -10.30 11.02 -8.73
N ARG A 141 -10.53 12.34 -8.84
CA ARG A 141 -11.12 13.15 -7.75
C ARG A 141 -12.48 12.61 -7.32
N ARG A 142 -13.38 12.33 -8.26
CA ARG A 142 -14.69 11.76 -7.99
C ARG A 142 -14.60 10.40 -7.32
N ALA A 143 -13.79 9.51 -7.87
CA ALA A 143 -13.61 8.17 -7.33
C ALA A 143 -13.05 8.18 -5.90
N LEU A 144 -12.13 9.09 -5.58
CA LEU A 144 -11.64 9.29 -4.20
C LEU A 144 -12.78 9.73 -3.28
N GLY A 145 -13.63 10.65 -3.72
CA GLY A 145 -14.81 11.09 -2.97
C GLY A 145 -15.82 9.96 -2.71
N GLU A 146 -16.09 9.11 -3.70
CA GLU A 146 -17.01 7.96 -3.60
C GLU A 146 -16.55 6.95 -2.55
N ILE A 147 -15.25 6.79 -2.34
CA ILE A 147 -14.69 5.92 -1.29
C ILE A 147 -14.46 6.65 0.03
N GLY A 148 -14.98 7.87 0.18
CA GLY A 148 -14.92 8.64 1.41
C GLY A 148 -13.54 9.25 1.71
N VAL A 149 -12.72 9.50 0.69
CA VAL A 149 -11.46 10.25 0.80
C VAL A 149 -11.74 11.72 0.52
N ALA A 150 -11.57 12.57 1.53
CA ALA A 150 -11.77 14.01 1.37
C ALA A 150 -10.70 14.61 0.44
N THR A 151 -11.13 15.41 -0.55
CA THR A 151 -10.23 16.13 -1.45
C THR A 151 -10.30 17.62 -1.20
N VAL A 152 -9.19 18.33 -1.37
CA VAL A 152 -9.14 19.79 -1.36
C VAL A 152 -9.58 20.34 -2.71
N ARG A 153 -10.16 21.55 -2.72
CA ARG A 153 -10.40 22.28 -3.98
C ARG A 153 -9.06 22.60 -4.63
N ALA A 154 -8.96 22.44 -5.95
CA ALA A 154 -7.82 22.98 -6.68
C ALA A 154 -7.69 24.45 -6.32
N ALA A 155 -6.50 24.89 -5.93
CA ALA A 155 -6.20 26.31 -5.89
C ALA A 155 -6.39 26.84 -7.33
N ALA A 156 -7.22 27.86 -7.48
CA ALA A 156 -7.48 28.50 -8.77
C ALA A 156 -6.24 29.20 -9.30
#